data_b70ed214c7c3f5f1c4988a492cbd6efe
#
_entry.id   b70ed214c7c3f5f1c4988a492cbd6efe
#
_cell.length_a   1.000
_cell.length_b   1.000
_cell.length_c   1.000
_cell.angle_alpha   90.00
_cell.angle_beta   90.00
_cell.angle_gamma   90.00
#
_symmetry.space_group_name_H-M   'P 1'
#
loop_
_entity.id
_entity.type
_entity.pdbx_description
1 polymer ?
#
loop_
_entity_poly.entity_id
_entity_poly.type
_entity_poly.pdbx_seq_one_letter_code
_entity_poly.pdbx_strand_id
1 'polypeptide(L)'
;MTSYYLTRPMHFHRTAGYAPLGFNGGRRMPVDVSSENDAYVIRAAVPGLKPEDVEIQIHDDVVLLRGTPKAEEAEERDYLMREMAPADFERRLRLPEAVDPAKAEATIENGLLTLRLPIAEEAKAKTIKVRAG
;
A
#
# COMPACT_ATOMS: atom_id res chain seq x y z
N MET A 1 -15.22 0.53 1.34
CA MET A 1 -13.90 0.86 0.72
C MET A 1 -13.46 2.22 1.22
N THR A 2 -12.31 2.30 1.86
CA THR A 2 -11.78 3.57 2.36
C THR A 2 -10.66 4.03 1.43
N SER A 3 -10.82 5.20 0.82
CA SER A 3 -9.78 5.82 -0.02
C SER A 3 -9.02 6.85 0.81
N TYR A 4 -7.70 6.79 0.76
CA TYR A 4 -6.82 7.76 1.40
C TYR A 4 -6.10 8.58 0.34
N TYR A 5 -6.11 9.89 0.52
CA TYR A 5 -5.38 10.84 -0.32
C TYR A 5 -4.09 11.22 0.41
N LEU A 6 -2.97 10.96 -0.24
CA LEU A 6 -1.66 11.37 0.26
C LEU A 6 -1.25 12.66 -0.45
N THR A 7 -0.91 13.66 0.34
CA THR A 7 -0.35 14.91 -0.19
C THR A 7 1.14 14.97 0.11
N ARG A 8 1.93 15.55 -0.78
CA ARG A 8 3.35 15.79 -0.52
C ARG A 8 3.46 16.78 0.65
N PRO A 9 4.06 16.40 1.79
CA PRO A 9 4.21 17.34 2.90
C PRO A 9 5.28 18.36 2.56
N MET A 10 4.89 19.62 2.47
CA MET A 10 5.83 20.75 2.61
C MET A 10 6.11 20.99 4.09
N HIS A 11 6.98 20.26 4.70
CA HIS A 11 7.36 20.27 6.13
C HIS A 11 6.42 19.47 7.05
N PHE A 12 6.93 18.33 7.45
CA PHE A 12 6.36 17.54 8.52
C PHE A 12 6.77 18.16 9.86
N HIS A 13 5.93 18.96 10.46
CA HIS A 13 5.99 19.10 11.91
C HIS A 13 5.29 17.88 12.51
N ARG A 14 6.08 17.07 13.21
CA ARG A 14 5.62 15.94 14.00
C ARG A 14 4.59 16.40 15.04
N THR A 15 3.36 16.48 14.67
CA THR A 15 2.28 16.31 15.64
C THR A 15 1.70 14.94 15.38
N ALA A 16 2.21 13.97 16.09
CA ALA A 16 1.64 12.65 16.14
C ALA A 16 0.27 12.73 16.82
N GLY A 17 -0.72 13.13 16.06
CA GLY A 17 -2.10 12.86 16.40
C GLY A 17 -2.35 11.37 16.13
N TYR A 18 -2.06 10.52 17.07
CA TYR A 18 -2.56 9.16 17.08
C TYR A 18 -4.08 9.26 17.27
N ALA A 19 -4.82 9.35 16.17
CA ALA A 19 -6.25 9.10 16.25
C ALA A 19 -6.41 7.61 16.53
N PRO A 20 -7.04 7.19 17.65
CA PRO A 20 -7.38 5.81 17.85
C PRO A 20 -8.33 5.43 16.71
N LEU A 21 -7.83 4.61 15.81
CA LEU A 21 -8.63 4.04 14.74
C LEU A 21 -9.70 3.18 15.40
N GLY A 22 -10.94 3.63 15.33
CA GLY A 22 -12.05 2.84 15.77
C GLY A 22 -12.01 1.47 15.09
N PHE A 23 -11.89 0.43 15.87
CA PHE A 23 -11.99 -0.95 15.44
C PHE A 23 -13.41 -1.24 14.98
N ASN A 24 -13.76 -0.83 13.79
CA ASN A 24 -14.93 -1.38 13.12
C ASN A 24 -14.51 -2.68 12.46
N GLY A 25 -14.76 -3.78 13.10
CA GLY A 25 -14.81 -5.21 12.76
C GLY A 25 -14.29 -5.77 11.42
N GLY A 26 -13.69 -4.97 10.57
CA GLY A 26 -13.02 -5.41 9.34
C GLY A 26 -11.50 -5.40 9.54
N ARG A 27 -10.83 -6.48 9.16
CA ARG A 27 -9.38 -6.51 9.16
C ARG A 27 -8.85 -5.47 8.19
N ARG A 28 -8.24 -4.44 8.71
CA ARG A 28 -7.54 -3.45 7.90
C ARG A 28 -6.14 -3.97 7.59
N MET A 29 -5.73 -3.81 6.34
CA MET A 29 -4.33 -3.94 5.94
C MET A 29 -3.61 -2.65 6.30
N PRO A 30 -2.83 -2.59 7.40
CA PRO A 30 -2.05 -1.40 7.71
C PRO A 30 -0.98 -1.20 6.66
N VAL A 31 -0.79 0.04 6.23
CA VAL A 31 0.21 0.40 5.23
C VAL A 31 1.01 1.62 5.66
N ASP A 32 2.29 1.59 5.33
CA ASP A 32 3.18 2.75 5.37
C ASP A 32 3.53 3.14 3.94
N VAL A 33 3.59 4.43 3.68
CA VAL A 33 4.03 4.96 2.38
C VAL A 33 5.15 5.96 2.61
N SER A 34 6.29 5.70 1.99
CA SER A 34 7.44 6.60 2.00
C SER A 34 7.82 7.02 0.58
N SER A 35 8.53 8.14 0.47
CA SER A 35 9.12 8.61 -0.78
C SER A 35 10.63 8.49 -0.70
N GLU A 36 11.22 7.74 -1.62
CA GLU A 36 12.65 7.43 -1.64
C GLU A 36 13.20 7.50 -3.07
N ASN A 37 14.16 8.37 -3.34
CA ASN A 37 14.88 8.39 -4.62
C ASN A 37 13.99 8.29 -5.88
N ASP A 38 13.07 9.24 -6.06
CA ASP A 38 12.13 9.25 -7.19
C ASP A 38 11.21 8.02 -7.29
N ALA A 39 10.95 7.37 -6.17
CA ALA A 39 10.01 6.27 -6.06
C ALA A 39 9.18 6.39 -4.79
N TYR A 40 8.00 5.82 -4.82
CA TYR A 40 7.22 5.55 -3.60
C TYR A 40 7.46 4.12 -3.15
N VAL A 41 7.59 3.93 -1.86
CA VAL A 41 7.68 2.61 -1.24
C VAL A 41 6.48 2.41 -0.34
N ILE A 42 5.67 1.41 -0.66
CA ILE A 42 4.51 1.02 0.13
C ILE A 42 4.87 -0.26 0.88
N ARG A 43 4.70 -0.25 2.19
CA ARG A 43 4.80 -1.44 3.02
C ARG A 43 3.45 -1.77 3.60
N ALA A 44 3.01 -3.00 3.44
CA ALA A 44 1.71 -3.46 3.92
C ALA A 44 1.87 -4.73 4.76
N ALA A 45 1.22 -4.77 5.91
CA ALA A 45 1.18 -5.98 6.73
C ALA A 45 0.20 -6.98 6.11
N VAL A 46 0.72 -8.11 5.68
CA VAL A 46 -0.04 -9.19 5.02
C VAL A 46 0.21 -10.55 5.68
N PRO A 47 -0.06 -10.67 6.98
CA PRO A 47 0.27 -11.87 7.71
C PRO A 47 -0.44 -13.10 7.15
N GLY A 48 0.33 -14.17 6.91
CA GLY A 48 -0.20 -15.43 6.41
C GLY A 48 -0.51 -15.47 4.91
N LEU A 49 -0.30 -14.37 4.18
CA LEU A 49 -0.48 -14.36 2.72
C LEU A 49 0.81 -14.77 2.00
N LYS A 50 0.63 -15.49 0.92
CA LYS A 50 1.67 -15.82 -0.04
C LYS A 50 1.61 -14.85 -1.23
N PRO A 51 2.65 -14.77 -2.06
CA PRO A 51 2.62 -13.92 -3.25
C PRO A 51 1.40 -14.14 -4.16
N GLU A 52 0.97 -15.39 -4.34
CA GLU A 52 -0.21 -15.74 -5.13
C GLU A 52 -1.56 -15.30 -4.53
N ASP A 53 -1.58 -14.93 -3.25
CA ASP A 53 -2.77 -14.47 -2.55
C ASP A 53 -2.93 -12.95 -2.63
N VAL A 54 -1.95 -12.24 -3.19
CA VAL A 54 -1.93 -10.78 -3.28
C VAL A 54 -2.03 -10.32 -4.72
N GLU A 55 -2.96 -9.42 -4.96
CA GLU A 55 -3.14 -8.73 -6.23
C GLU A 55 -2.83 -7.25 -6.06
N ILE A 56 -2.06 -6.69 -7.00
CA ILE A 56 -1.71 -5.28 -7.03
C ILE A 56 -2.17 -4.72 -8.39
N GLN A 57 -2.99 -3.69 -8.35
CA GLN A 57 -3.41 -2.95 -9.54
C GLN A 57 -2.95 -1.51 -9.42
N ILE A 58 -2.36 -0.99 -10.49
CA ILE A 58 -1.86 0.37 -10.56
C ILE A 58 -2.50 1.07 -11.76
N HIS A 59 -3.09 2.22 -11.51
CA HIS A 59 -3.64 3.07 -12.55
C HIS A 59 -3.29 4.52 -12.26
N ASP A 60 -2.39 5.08 -13.05
CA ASP A 60 -1.80 6.41 -12.87
C ASP A 60 -1.20 6.63 -11.47
N ASP A 61 -1.89 7.34 -10.61
CA ASP A 61 -1.51 7.64 -9.22
C ASP A 61 -2.26 6.80 -8.18
N VAL A 62 -3.11 5.87 -8.64
CA VAL A 62 -3.92 5.03 -7.76
C VAL A 62 -3.35 3.62 -7.68
N VAL A 63 -3.16 3.14 -6.47
CA VAL A 63 -2.70 1.78 -6.16
C VAL A 63 -3.79 1.05 -5.39
N LEU A 64 -4.19 -0.10 -5.90
CA LEU A 64 -5.12 -1.00 -5.25
C LEU A 64 -4.37 -2.27 -4.81
N LEU A 65 -4.40 -2.54 -3.52
CA LEU A 65 -3.85 -3.76 -2.92
C LEU A 65 -5.01 -4.63 -2.46
N ARG A 66 -5.03 -5.87 -2.89
CA ARG A 66 -5.96 -6.91 -2.43
C ARG A 66 -5.21 -8.11 -1.94
N GLY A 67 -5.62 -8.65 -0.82
CA GLY A 67 -5.16 -9.93 -0.30
C GLY A 67 -6.35 -10.82 -0.05
N THR A 68 -6.34 -12.00 -0.69
CA THR A 68 -7.38 -13.02 -0.51
C THR A 68 -6.70 -14.28 0.01
N PRO A 69 -6.73 -14.51 1.34
CA PRO A 69 -6.16 -15.72 1.90
C PRO A 69 -6.90 -16.92 1.35
N LYS A 70 -6.16 -17.94 0.90
CA LYS A 70 -6.76 -19.22 0.59
C LYS A 70 -7.44 -19.73 1.85
N ALA A 71 -8.71 -20.10 1.73
CA ALA A 71 -9.36 -20.87 2.77
C ALA A 71 -8.54 -22.17 2.92
N GLU A 72 -7.83 -22.29 4.04
CA GLU A 72 -7.37 -23.62 4.43
C GLU A 72 -8.61 -24.49 4.46
N GLU A 73 -8.53 -25.68 3.82
CA GLU A 73 -9.59 -26.66 3.95
C GLU A 73 -9.95 -26.71 5.42
N ALA A 74 -11.21 -26.41 5.72
CA ALA A 74 -11.67 -26.28 7.08
C ALA A 74 -11.46 -27.63 7.78
N GLU A 75 -10.31 -27.82 8.38
CA GLU A 75 -10.23 -28.75 9.48
C GLU A 75 -11.26 -28.29 10.48
N GLU A 76 -12.29 -29.08 10.69
CA GLU A 76 -13.27 -28.87 11.74
C GLU A 76 -12.53 -28.94 13.07
N ARG A 77 -11.95 -27.80 13.46
CA ARG A 77 -11.30 -27.65 14.76
C ARG A 77 -12.34 -27.09 15.73
N ASP A 78 -12.45 -27.70 16.88
CA ASP A 78 -13.21 -27.12 17.98
C ASP A 78 -12.41 -25.97 18.57
N TYR A 79 -12.68 -24.72 18.11
CA TYR A 79 -12.02 -23.55 18.63
C TYR A 79 -12.57 -23.15 20.01
N LEU A 80 -11.71 -23.01 20.98
CA LEU A 80 -12.04 -22.38 22.25
C LEU A 80 -12.09 -20.84 22.12
N MET A 81 -11.29 -20.28 21.20
CA MET A 81 -11.27 -18.88 20.82
C MET A 81 -10.78 -18.77 19.38
N ARG A 82 -11.41 -17.94 18.58
CA ARG A 82 -10.99 -17.69 17.19
C ARG A 82 -11.13 -16.22 16.87
N GLU A 83 -10.00 -15.53 16.82
CA GLU A 83 -9.90 -14.12 16.41
C GLU A 83 -9.34 -13.93 15.00
N MET A 84 -8.66 -14.95 14.46
CA MET A 84 -8.00 -14.94 13.16
C MET A 84 -8.84 -15.65 12.10
N ALA A 85 -10.06 -15.18 11.86
CA ALA A 85 -10.85 -15.70 10.76
C ALA A 85 -10.26 -15.22 9.42
N PRO A 86 -10.19 -16.09 8.38
CA PRO A 86 -9.80 -15.64 7.05
C PRO A 86 -10.70 -14.51 6.57
N ALA A 87 -10.11 -13.43 6.10
CA ALA A 87 -10.85 -12.29 5.57
C ALA A 87 -10.06 -11.66 4.44
N ASP A 88 -10.75 -11.18 3.42
CA ASP A 88 -10.15 -10.41 2.36
C ASP A 88 -9.67 -9.07 2.90
N PHE A 89 -8.52 -8.63 2.39
CA PHE A 89 -7.95 -7.32 2.67
C PHE A 89 -8.00 -6.49 1.39
N GLU A 90 -8.39 -5.24 1.52
CA GLU A 90 -8.31 -4.29 0.43
C GLU A 90 -7.85 -2.93 0.93
N ARG A 91 -6.90 -2.34 0.22
CA ARG A 91 -6.48 -0.95 0.42
C ARG A 91 -6.36 -0.26 -0.92
N ARG A 92 -6.95 0.91 -0.99
CA ARG A 92 -6.83 1.80 -2.13
C ARG A 92 -6.11 3.06 -1.70
N LEU A 93 -5.01 3.36 -2.37
CA LEU A 93 -4.16 4.50 -2.08
C LEU A 93 -4.08 5.40 -3.32
N ARG A 94 -4.13 6.71 -3.11
CA ARG A 94 -3.80 7.69 -4.14
C ARG A 94 -2.49 8.35 -3.78
N LEU A 95 -1.49 8.19 -4.65
CA LEU A 95 -0.17 8.77 -4.51
C LEU A 95 -0.17 10.22 -5.00
N PRO A 96 0.78 11.06 -4.55
CA PRO A 96 0.86 12.45 -5.01
C PRO A 96 1.17 12.60 -6.50
N GLU A 97 1.83 11.61 -7.09
CA GLU A 97 2.26 11.64 -8.49
C GLU A 97 2.00 10.29 -9.14
N ALA A 98 1.82 10.29 -10.46
CA ALA A 98 1.69 9.06 -11.22
C ALA A 98 2.98 8.24 -11.16
N VAL A 99 2.83 6.92 -11.13
CA VAL A 99 3.93 5.95 -11.07
C VAL A 99 3.99 5.11 -12.34
N ASP A 100 5.15 4.51 -12.57
CA ASP A 100 5.37 3.62 -13.71
C ASP A 100 5.15 2.15 -13.29
N PRO A 101 4.02 1.54 -13.67
CA PRO A 101 3.76 0.16 -13.30
C PRO A 101 4.71 -0.85 -13.94
N ALA A 102 5.31 -0.50 -15.09
CA ALA A 102 6.26 -1.39 -15.76
C ALA A 102 7.57 -1.56 -14.98
N LYS A 103 7.91 -0.60 -14.12
CA LYS A 103 9.09 -0.61 -13.26
C LYS A 103 8.78 -0.93 -11.80
N ALA A 104 7.54 -1.33 -11.51
CA ALA A 104 7.14 -1.70 -10.17
C ALA A 104 7.78 -3.02 -9.73
N GLU A 105 8.23 -3.06 -8.49
CA GLU A 105 8.78 -4.26 -7.86
C GLU A 105 8.04 -4.54 -6.57
N ALA A 106 7.66 -5.78 -6.37
CA ALA A 106 6.95 -6.20 -5.16
C ALA A 106 7.57 -7.48 -4.58
N THR A 107 7.73 -7.48 -3.27
CA THR A 107 8.22 -8.65 -2.51
C THR A 107 7.36 -8.86 -1.28
N ILE A 108 7.22 -10.11 -0.86
CA ILE A 108 6.63 -10.47 0.43
C ILE A 108 7.67 -11.24 1.23
N GLU A 109 7.99 -10.72 2.38
CA GLU A 109 8.93 -11.35 3.31
C GLU A 109 8.45 -11.17 4.74
N ASN A 110 8.45 -12.24 5.52
CA ASN A 110 8.04 -12.21 6.93
C ASN A 110 6.66 -11.58 7.19
N GLY A 111 5.70 -11.78 6.29
CA GLY A 111 4.37 -11.18 6.41
C GLY A 111 4.28 -9.70 6.07
N LEU A 112 5.33 -9.14 5.46
CA LEU A 112 5.38 -7.76 5.00
C LEU A 112 5.49 -7.72 3.48
N LEU A 113 4.51 -7.10 2.83
CA LEU A 113 4.59 -6.73 1.42
C LEU A 113 5.36 -5.43 1.31
N THR A 114 6.38 -5.40 0.47
CA THR A 114 7.09 -4.18 0.09
C THR A 114 6.90 -3.96 -1.41
N LEU A 115 6.30 -2.84 -1.77
CA LEU A 115 6.03 -2.45 -3.15
C LEU A 115 6.78 -1.16 -3.45
N ARG A 116 7.73 -1.22 -4.39
CA ARG A 116 8.48 -0.06 -4.86
C ARG A 116 7.92 0.40 -6.21
N LEU A 117 7.55 1.66 -6.28
CA LEU A 117 6.89 2.29 -7.42
C LEU A 117 7.68 3.50 -7.89
N PRO A 118 8.51 3.39 -8.92
CA PRO A 118 9.17 4.55 -9.52
C PRO A 118 8.14 5.56 -10.04
N ILE A 119 8.40 6.84 -9.81
CA ILE A 119 7.57 7.93 -10.34
C ILE A 119 7.68 7.92 -11.86
N ALA A 120 6.54 8.06 -12.55
CA ALA A 120 6.52 8.11 -14.00
C ALA A 120 7.36 9.31 -14.51
N GLU A 121 8.08 9.13 -15.62
CA GLU A 121 8.93 10.18 -16.18
C GLU A 121 8.14 11.46 -16.49
N GLU A 122 6.89 11.34 -16.94
CA GLU A 122 6.00 12.45 -17.26
C GLU A 122 5.60 13.26 -16.01
N ALA A 123 5.65 12.64 -14.83
CA ALA A 123 5.32 13.26 -13.55
C ALA A 123 6.52 13.90 -12.85
N LYS A 124 7.76 13.64 -13.31
CA LYS A 124 8.96 14.22 -12.74
C LYS A 124 9.11 15.69 -13.11
N ALA A 125 9.65 16.48 -12.19
CA ALA A 125 9.99 17.87 -12.45
C ALA A 125 11.01 17.98 -13.59
N LYS A 126 10.76 18.89 -14.54
CA LYS A 126 11.66 19.18 -15.64
C LYS A 126 12.31 20.54 -15.44
N THR A 127 13.60 20.63 -15.64
CA THR A 127 14.34 21.88 -15.65
C THR A 127 14.34 22.47 -17.05
N ILE A 128 13.86 23.69 -17.16
CA ILE A 128 13.86 24.44 -18.41
C ILE A 128 15.01 25.42 -18.39
N LYS A 129 15.88 25.35 -19.40
CA LYS A 129 16.93 26.35 -19.60
C LYS A 129 16.34 27.60 -20.23
N VAL A 130 16.53 28.73 -19.57
CA VAL A 130 16.15 30.04 -20.11
C VAL A 130 17.23 30.49 -21.09
N ARG A 131 16.81 30.88 -22.28
CA ARG A 131 17.68 31.50 -23.28
C ARG A 131 17.47 33.03 -23.33
N ALA A 132 18.53 33.76 -23.64
CA ALA A 132 18.41 35.16 -23.95
C ALA A 132 17.61 35.34 -25.24
N GLY A 133 16.66 36.25 -25.22
CA GLY A 133 15.81 36.55 -26.37
C GLY A 133 16.53 37.38 -27.45
#